data_d8e1f936329cee1584f0f2015a4fa9f5
#
_entry.id   d8e1f936329cee1584f0f2015a4fa9f5
#
_cell.length_a   1.000
_cell.length_b   1.000
_cell.length_c   1.000
_cell.angle_alpha   90.00
_cell.angle_beta   90.00
_cell.angle_gamma   90.00
#
_symmetry.space_group_name_H-M   'P 1'
#
loop_
_entity.id
_entity.type
_entity.pdbx_description
1 polymer ?
#
loop_
_entity_poly.entity_id
_entity_poly.type
_entity_poly.pdbx_seq_one_letter_code
_entity_poly.pdbx_strand_id
1 'polypeptide(L)'
;MKKINIKTIYLVAVISIGLICLAIGSTYAMFTTSAEINNPITISSNLTSNDDTMETFEVEVSPSATVTKTINISSGTVSNVNYSVWYINDISNIDIGVSSTSYTTAGTISNANTTVTTKISIRNNSSTTKTVTLGVALSKNSIVLASNMSLVPQKTLSNPLATHITNLYNNSTKTNVTNNGIKYQYDITNGLMKDADGNIRYSGLGDRNYVLFNCNTYPNTSCETWRIIGVFDGKVKLIRNESIGTYPWDNKDTTTGAEADYGSNDWTTARLMKLLNPGYTKESVNNSLYYNSKGGQCYAGANNAETPCDFTYTGIKNDTTRNMIADAKWSLLGWLDEGVNVYADQSYKLENTSGTVYTGNKTSWTGKIALPYPSDYAYSAYLGKCTSTLGEYSNCSSWMKTMFNSKTIALLTPIVSSSFVFHVAGGCLDLVEPYAALDSEIFPTLYLNTNVSIKTGSGTLNSPYQLSVG
;
A
#
# COMPACT_ATOMS: atom_id res chain seq x y z
N MET A 1 60.19 -14.18 -18.17
CA MET A 1 59.28 -14.15 -16.97
C MET A 1 58.20 -13.14 -17.19
N LYS A 2 56.96 -13.57 -17.30
CA LYS A 2 55.77 -12.68 -17.44
C LYS A 2 55.56 -11.96 -16.09
N LYS A 3 55.60 -10.62 -16.07
CA LYS A 3 55.24 -9.83 -14.89
C LYS A 3 53.76 -10.13 -14.56
N ILE A 4 53.54 -10.81 -13.46
CA ILE A 4 52.18 -11.02 -12.95
C ILE A 4 51.67 -9.69 -12.42
N ASN A 5 50.54 -9.23 -12.91
CA ASN A 5 49.94 -7.97 -12.55
C ASN A 5 49.47 -8.03 -11.10
N ILE A 6 49.84 -7.06 -10.27
CA ILE A 6 49.46 -6.95 -8.86
C ILE A 6 47.95 -7.06 -8.66
N LYS A 7 47.13 -6.55 -9.60
CA LYS A 7 45.68 -6.68 -9.59
C LYS A 7 45.18 -8.13 -9.69
N THR A 8 45.91 -8.98 -10.43
CA THR A 8 45.57 -10.42 -10.56
C THR A 8 45.96 -11.19 -9.29
N ILE A 9 47.00 -10.77 -8.57
CA ILE A 9 47.37 -11.34 -7.28
C ILE A 9 46.33 -10.98 -6.24
N TYR A 10 45.83 -9.75 -6.23
CA TYR A 10 44.78 -9.32 -5.30
C TYR A 10 43.47 -10.08 -5.54
N LEU A 11 43.05 -10.24 -6.79
CA LEU A 11 41.83 -10.98 -7.15
C LEU A 11 41.90 -12.46 -6.73
N VAL A 12 43.06 -13.11 -6.95
CA VAL A 12 43.30 -14.51 -6.55
C VAL A 12 43.40 -14.61 -5.03
N ALA A 13 44.00 -13.64 -4.33
CA ALA A 13 44.03 -13.60 -2.88
C ALA A 13 42.65 -13.44 -2.26
N VAL A 14 41.81 -12.55 -2.80
CA VAL A 14 40.43 -12.35 -2.30
C VAL A 14 39.54 -13.59 -2.52
N ILE A 15 39.69 -14.25 -3.66
CA ILE A 15 38.95 -15.51 -3.95
C ILE A 15 39.51 -16.65 -3.06
N SER A 16 40.84 -16.68 -2.86
CA SER A 16 41.47 -17.71 -2.00
C SER A 16 41.18 -17.49 -0.51
N ILE A 17 41.12 -16.24 -0.06
CA ILE A 17 40.71 -15.89 1.31
C ILE A 17 39.23 -16.22 1.52
N GLY A 18 38.35 -15.95 0.54
CA GLY A 18 36.95 -16.40 0.57
C GLY A 18 36.80 -17.93 0.70
N LEU A 19 37.68 -18.70 0.05
CA LEU A 19 37.70 -20.17 0.12
C LEU A 19 38.41 -20.71 1.36
N ILE A 20 39.42 -20.00 1.88
CA ILE A 20 40.22 -20.42 3.08
C ILE A 20 39.49 -20.00 4.37
N CYS A 21 38.70 -18.92 4.38
CA CYS A 21 37.83 -18.58 5.51
C CYS A 21 36.72 -19.59 5.76
N LEU A 22 36.41 -20.45 4.78
CA LEU A 22 35.60 -21.67 4.99
C LEU A 22 36.30 -22.75 5.82
N ALA A 23 37.63 -22.68 5.99
CA ALA A 23 38.42 -23.71 6.66
C ALA A 23 39.00 -23.29 8.01
N ILE A 24 39.06 -22.02 8.36
CA ILE A 24 39.69 -21.55 9.61
C ILE A 24 38.76 -20.50 10.28
N GLY A 25 37.92 -20.99 11.16
CA GLY A 25 37.25 -20.41 12.31
C GLY A 25 37.22 -18.91 12.56
N SER A 26 36.98 -18.04 11.55
CA SER A 26 36.56 -16.67 11.78
C SER A 26 35.04 -16.61 11.79
N THR A 27 34.47 -16.06 12.81
CA THR A 27 33.06 -15.98 13.18
C THR A 27 32.19 -15.42 12.04
N TYR A 28 31.65 -16.32 11.21
CA TYR A 28 30.53 -15.98 10.36
C TYR A 28 29.28 -15.88 11.22
N ALA A 29 28.78 -14.68 11.40
CA ALA A 29 27.43 -14.49 11.93
C ALA A 29 26.42 -14.82 10.83
N MET A 30 26.05 -16.09 10.69
CA MET A 30 24.87 -16.50 9.94
C MET A 30 23.63 -16.06 10.73
N PHE A 31 22.89 -15.13 10.19
CA PHE A 31 21.59 -14.75 10.74
C PHE A 31 20.48 -15.29 9.82
N THR A 32 19.89 -16.41 10.21
CA THR A 32 18.61 -16.83 9.62
C THR A 32 17.49 -15.99 10.21
N THR A 33 16.69 -15.39 9.35
CA THR A 33 15.71 -14.40 9.75
C THR A 33 14.29 -14.93 9.78
N SER A 34 13.67 -14.75 10.94
CA SER A 34 12.26 -14.35 11.08
C SER A 34 12.03 -13.62 12.40
N ALA A 35 12.98 -12.81 12.84
CA ALA A 35 12.80 -11.83 13.90
C ALA A 35 13.76 -10.67 13.64
N GLU A 36 13.35 -9.45 13.96
CA GLU A 36 14.28 -8.33 14.09
C GLU A 36 15.33 -8.66 15.15
N ILE A 37 16.42 -9.27 14.74
CA ILE A 37 17.59 -9.36 15.60
C ILE A 37 18.29 -8.03 15.47
N ASN A 38 17.98 -7.13 16.38
CA ASN A 38 18.58 -5.81 16.52
C ASN A 38 20.02 -5.86 17.07
N ASN A 39 20.80 -6.83 16.68
CA ASN A 39 22.21 -6.83 17.02
C ASN A 39 22.98 -6.06 15.93
N PRO A 40 23.49 -4.86 16.26
CA PRO A 40 24.31 -4.11 15.33
C PRO A 40 25.61 -4.88 15.05
N ILE A 41 26.04 -4.91 13.80
CA ILE A 41 27.35 -5.39 13.41
C ILE A 41 28.33 -4.29 13.78
N THR A 42 29.30 -4.58 14.63
CA THR A 42 30.34 -3.62 15.01
C THR A 42 31.64 -4.00 14.33
N ILE A 43 32.17 -3.08 13.54
CA ILE A 43 33.44 -3.19 12.83
C ILE A 43 34.38 -2.13 13.41
N SER A 44 35.51 -2.59 13.96
CA SER A 44 36.52 -1.72 14.53
C SER A 44 37.79 -1.77 13.70
N SER A 45 38.39 -0.63 13.44
CA SER A 45 39.67 -0.61 12.78
C SER A 45 40.76 -1.08 13.73
N ASN A 46 41.55 -2.07 13.30
CA ASN A 46 42.82 -2.44 13.91
C ASN A 46 43.97 -1.80 13.11
N LEU A 47 43.73 -0.65 12.48
CA LEU A 47 44.70 0.01 11.61
C LEU A 47 45.96 0.36 12.42
N THR A 48 47.08 -0.23 12.05
CA THR A 48 48.43 0.33 12.26
C THR A 48 48.75 1.22 11.08
N SER A 49 49.72 2.05 11.14
CA SER A 49 49.91 3.26 10.33
C SER A 49 49.73 3.21 8.80
N ASN A 50 49.51 2.07 8.14
CA ASN A 50 49.36 1.95 6.68
C ASN A 50 48.47 0.78 6.20
N ASP A 51 47.80 0.07 7.08
CA ASP A 51 46.98 -1.11 6.69
C ASP A 51 45.51 -0.72 6.43
N ASP A 52 44.95 -1.21 5.32
CA ASP A 52 43.54 -1.12 5.03
C ASP A 52 42.83 -2.33 5.71
N THR A 53 41.69 -2.07 6.33
CA THR A 53 40.83 -3.14 6.86
C THR A 53 39.59 -3.26 5.95
N MET A 54 39.27 -4.49 5.58
CA MET A 54 38.04 -4.78 4.83
C MET A 54 37.36 -5.99 5.49
N GLU A 55 36.15 -5.77 5.99
CA GLU A 55 35.33 -6.81 6.58
C GLU A 55 34.07 -7.05 5.78
N THR A 56 33.61 -8.30 5.70
CA THR A 56 32.43 -8.70 4.95
C THR A 56 31.48 -9.51 5.82
N PHE A 57 30.21 -9.42 5.52
CA PHE A 57 29.16 -10.23 6.12
C PHE A 57 28.02 -10.48 5.13
N GLU A 58 27.32 -11.59 5.31
CA GLU A 58 26.19 -11.97 4.46
C GLU A 58 24.88 -11.63 5.11
N VAL A 59 23.92 -11.21 4.28
CA VAL A 59 22.55 -10.92 4.69
C VAL A 59 21.60 -11.73 3.82
N GLU A 60 20.89 -12.66 4.44
CA GLU A 60 19.80 -13.35 3.77
C GLU A 60 18.55 -12.50 3.77
N VAL A 61 17.93 -12.38 2.61
CA VAL A 61 16.69 -11.61 2.40
C VAL A 61 15.66 -12.54 1.78
N SER A 62 14.62 -12.84 2.53
CA SER A 62 13.50 -13.66 2.08
C SER A 62 12.79 -13.06 0.87
N PRO A 63 12.04 -13.85 0.08
CA PRO A 63 11.26 -13.33 -1.05
C PRO A 63 10.38 -12.15 -0.66
N SER A 64 10.37 -11.10 -1.48
CA SER A 64 9.58 -9.88 -1.28
C SER A 64 9.81 -9.14 0.04
N ALA A 65 10.83 -9.48 0.81
CA ALA A 65 11.15 -8.87 2.08
C ALA A 65 12.12 -7.69 1.93
N THR A 66 12.06 -6.78 2.90
CA THR A 66 13.08 -5.76 3.13
C THR A 66 13.71 -5.99 4.49
N VAL A 67 15.04 -6.08 4.53
CA VAL A 67 15.83 -6.24 5.75
C VAL A 67 16.66 -5.00 5.97
N THR A 68 16.69 -4.49 7.20
CA THR A 68 17.56 -3.37 7.58
C THR A 68 18.64 -3.86 8.53
N LYS A 69 19.90 -3.56 8.23
CA LYS A 69 21.06 -3.89 9.08
C LYS A 69 21.67 -2.60 9.62
N THR A 70 21.90 -2.60 10.92
CA THR A 70 22.65 -1.54 11.60
C THR A 70 24.13 -1.92 11.63
N ILE A 71 25.00 -1.02 11.19
CA ILE A 71 26.45 -1.18 11.14
C ILE A 71 27.06 -0.07 11.97
N ASN A 72 27.84 -0.43 12.98
CA ASN A 72 28.65 0.49 13.77
C ASN A 72 30.10 0.40 13.28
N ILE A 73 30.64 1.50 12.86
CA ILE A 73 31.99 1.61 12.27
C ILE A 73 32.84 2.42 13.23
N SER A 74 33.83 1.80 13.85
CA SER A 74 34.70 2.42 14.82
C SER A 74 36.07 2.74 14.21
N SER A 75 36.58 3.93 14.49
CA SER A 75 37.97 4.29 14.14
C SER A 75 39.02 3.56 14.98
N GLY A 76 38.61 2.86 16.04
CA GLY A 76 39.59 2.28 17.01
C GLY A 76 40.46 3.39 17.60
N THR A 77 41.73 3.08 17.78
CA THR A 77 42.73 4.02 18.36
C THR A 77 43.28 5.03 17.37
N VAL A 78 42.74 5.05 16.13
CA VAL A 78 43.30 5.84 15.01
C VAL A 78 42.36 7.00 14.66
N SER A 79 42.91 8.16 14.34
CA SER A 79 42.18 9.34 13.83
C SER A 79 42.28 9.45 12.31
N ASN A 80 41.35 10.22 11.70
CA ASN A 80 41.22 10.42 10.27
C ASN A 80 41.16 9.14 9.44
N VAL A 81 40.23 8.28 9.81
CA VAL A 81 39.94 7.00 9.14
C VAL A 81 38.83 7.20 8.13
N ASN A 82 39.10 6.96 6.87
CA ASN A 82 38.07 6.89 5.83
C ASN A 82 37.34 5.56 5.93
N TYR A 83 36.04 5.58 5.68
CA TYR A 83 35.23 4.37 5.61
C TYR A 83 34.33 4.36 4.38
N SER A 84 34.01 3.17 3.89
CA SER A 84 33.04 2.94 2.83
C SER A 84 32.26 1.68 3.11
N VAL A 85 30.94 1.74 3.03
CA VAL A 85 30.05 0.57 3.07
C VAL A 85 29.72 0.18 1.65
N TRP A 86 29.98 -1.05 1.28
CA TRP A 86 29.90 -1.55 -0.07
C TRP A 86 29.15 -2.90 -0.12
N TYR A 87 28.80 -3.33 -1.34
CA TYR A 87 28.17 -4.61 -1.59
C TYR A 87 28.69 -5.23 -2.89
N ILE A 88 28.55 -6.56 -3.04
CA ILE A 88 28.85 -7.24 -4.29
C ILE A 88 27.68 -7.03 -5.25
N ASN A 89 27.97 -6.49 -6.44
CA ASN A 89 26.98 -5.95 -7.38
C ASN A 89 26.46 -6.95 -8.42
N ASP A 90 26.68 -8.22 -8.24
CA ASP A 90 26.31 -9.27 -9.20
C ASP A 90 24.94 -9.93 -8.88
N ILE A 91 24.11 -9.32 -8.07
CA ILE A 91 22.84 -9.89 -7.61
C ILE A 91 21.64 -9.21 -8.29
N SER A 92 20.92 -9.96 -9.14
CA SER A 92 19.71 -9.48 -9.78
C SER A 92 18.52 -9.42 -8.83
N ASN A 93 17.60 -8.46 -9.05
CA ASN A 93 16.37 -8.28 -8.29
C ASN A 93 16.59 -7.91 -6.80
N ILE A 94 17.71 -7.26 -6.50
CA ILE A 94 18.00 -6.67 -5.20
C ILE A 94 18.09 -5.16 -5.34
N ASP A 95 17.33 -4.45 -4.51
CA ASP A 95 17.52 -3.03 -4.27
C ASP A 95 18.29 -2.83 -2.97
N ILE A 96 19.24 -1.91 -2.97
CA ILE A 96 20.05 -1.58 -1.80
C ILE A 96 20.19 -0.07 -1.64
N GLY A 97 20.21 0.39 -0.38
CA GLY A 97 20.33 1.79 -0.05
C GLY A 97 20.40 2.00 1.47
N VAL A 98 20.26 3.24 1.92
CA VAL A 98 20.19 3.58 3.35
C VAL A 98 18.76 3.53 3.86
N SER A 99 18.56 3.29 5.15
CA SER A 99 17.21 3.30 5.76
C SER A 99 16.66 4.71 6.00
N SER A 100 17.53 5.72 5.99
CA SER A 100 17.18 7.15 6.10
C SER A 100 18.32 7.98 5.48
N THR A 101 17.99 9.15 4.94
CA THR A 101 18.98 10.11 4.40
C THR A 101 19.97 10.63 5.44
N SER A 102 19.69 10.46 6.72
CA SER A 102 20.60 10.81 7.82
C SER A 102 21.79 9.85 7.98
N TYR A 103 21.72 8.66 7.38
CA TYR A 103 22.82 7.69 7.41
C TYR A 103 23.72 7.85 6.22
N THR A 104 25.04 7.80 6.45
CA THR A 104 26.06 7.90 5.41
C THR A 104 26.69 6.55 5.14
N THR A 105 27.03 6.28 3.89
CA THR A 105 27.65 5.02 3.44
C THR A 105 29.15 5.18 3.18
N ALA A 106 29.65 6.39 3.21
CA ALA A 106 31.07 6.72 3.13
C ALA A 106 31.38 8.04 3.83
N GLY A 107 32.60 8.20 4.30
CA GLY A 107 33.05 9.42 4.96
C GLY A 107 34.38 9.24 5.68
N THR A 108 34.73 10.22 6.53
CA THR A 108 35.94 10.19 7.36
C THR A 108 35.57 10.31 8.83
N ILE A 109 36.10 9.43 9.65
CA ILE A 109 35.99 9.49 11.12
C ILE A 109 37.22 10.25 11.63
N SER A 110 37.03 11.50 12.00
CA SER A 110 38.14 12.42 12.30
C SER A 110 38.87 12.11 13.61
N ASN A 111 38.16 11.59 14.61
CA ASN A 111 38.74 11.34 15.94
C ASN A 111 38.92 9.86 16.21
N ALA A 112 39.96 9.52 16.96
CA ALA A 112 40.15 8.19 17.52
C ALA A 112 39.02 7.83 18.51
N ASN A 113 38.75 6.55 18.70
CA ASN A 113 37.72 6.00 19.59
C ASN A 113 36.30 6.55 19.30
N THR A 114 36.05 6.89 18.04
CA THR A 114 34.75 7.40 17.56
C THR A 114 34.05 6.34 16.72
N THR A 115 32.74 6.20 16.91
CA THR A 115 31.90 5.28 16.14
C THR A 115 30.89 6.03 15.32
N VAL A 116 30.79 5.71 14.04
CA VAL A 116 29.73 6.13 13.13
C VAL A 116 28.75 4.98 12.96
N THR A 117 27.47 5.25 13.11
CA THR A 117 26.41 4.26 12.87
C THR A 117 25.75 4.51 11.53
N THR A 118 25.64 3.48 10.71
CA THR A 118 24.83 3.52 9.48
C THR A 118 23.81 2.40 9.50
N LYS A 119 22.70 2.58 8.74
CA LYS A 119 21.68 1.56 8.57
C LYS A 119 21.40 1.34 7.10
N ILE A 120 21.68 0.13 6.65
CA ILE A 120 21.52 -0.29 5.27
C ILE A 120 20.24 -1.09 5.11
N SER A 121 19.40 -0.69 4.16
CA SER A 121 18.20 -1.43 3.79
C SER A 121 18.45 -2.20 2.50
N ILE A 122 18.03 -3.46 2.48
CA ILE A 122 18.15 -4.37 1.35
C ILE A 122 16.77 -4.95 1.08
N ARG A 123 16.28 -4.84 -0.16
CA ARG A 123 15.00 -5.40 -0.58
C ARG A 123 15.21 -6.44 -1.66
N ASN A 124 14.62 -7.61 -1.46
CA ASN A 124 14.57 -8.68 -2.42
C ASN A 124 13.26 -8.60 -3.21
N ASN A 125 13.35 -8.31 -4.51
CA ASN A 125 12.20 -8.24 -5.42
C ASN A 125 11.98 -9.57 -6.17
N SER A 126 12.65 -10.67 -5.75
CA SER A 126 12.51 -11.98 -6.38
C SER A 126 11.60 -12.92 -5.60
N SER A 127 11.26 -14.06 -6.21
CA SER A 127 10.49 -15.15 -5.60
C SER A 127 11.32 -16.14 -4.78
N THR A 128 12.64 -15.96 -4.72
CA THR A 128 13.57 -16.84 -3.96
C THR A 128 14.33 -16.04 -2.93
N THR A 129 14.73 -16.68 -1.84
CA THR A 129 15.65 -16.09 -0.89
C THR A 129 16.96 -15.72 -1.59
N LYS A 130 17.49 -14.55 -1.29
CA LYS A 130 18.75 -14.03 -1.82
C LYS A 130 19.72 -13.78 -0.68
N THR A 131 20.98 -14.09 -0.91
CA THR A 131 22.08 -13.74 0.01
C THR A 131 22.85 -12.57 -0.59
N VAL A 132 22.94 -11.48 0.16
CA VAL A 132 23.64 -10.26 -0.23
C VAL A 132 24.92 -10.14 0.61
N THR A 133 26.07 -10.06 -0.04
CA THR A 133 27.32 -9.76 0.64
C THR A 133 27.49 -8.26 0.77
N LEU A 134 27.53 -7.79 2.00
CA LEU A 134 27.90 -6.41 2.37
C LEU A 134 29.33 -6.40 2.93
N GLY A 135 29.95 -5.24 2.89
CA GLY A 135 31.22 -5.04 3.55
C GLY A 135 31.47 -3.60 3.96
N VAL A 136 32.45 -3.45 4.83
CA VAL A 136 32.99 -2.16 5.25
C VAL A 136 34.49 -2.16 4.97
N ALA A 137 34.94 -1.11 4.30
CA ALA A 137 36.36 -0.80 4.11
C ALA A 137 36.75 0.37 5.01
N LEU A 138 37.88 0.26 5.68
CA LEU A 138 38.48 1.29 6.50
C LEU A 138 39.92 1.53 6.04
N SER A 139 40.32 2.78 5.85
CA SER A 139 41.67 3.15 5.39
C SER A 139 42.05 4.55 5.85
N LYS A 140 43.34 4.78 6.04
CA LYS A 140 43.90 6.14 6.16
C LYS A 140 44.05 6.86 4.80
N ASN A 141 43.98 6.07 3.73
CA ASN A 141 44.11 6.56 2.34
C ASN A 141 42.71 6.55 1.67
N SER A 142 42.70 6.95 0.40
CA SER A 142 41.48 6.80 -0.40
C SER A 142 41.14 5.34 -0.60
N ILE A 143 39.87 4.98 -0.32
CA ILE A 143 39.35 3.63 -0.49
C ILE A 143 39.05 3.38 -1.97
N VAL A 144 39.62 2.34 -2.54
CA VAL A 144 39.37 1.88 -3.91
C VAL A 144 38.68 0.51 -3.84
N LEU A 145 37.43 0.47 -4.29
CA LEU A 145 36.65 -0.77 -4.34
C LEU A 145 37.02 -1.60 -5.59
N ALA A 146 36.95 -2.92 -5.48
CA ALA A 146 37.14 -3.81 -6.64
C ALA A 146 36.00 -3.66 -7.65
N SER A 147 36.18 -4.12 -8.88
CA SER A 147 35.23 -3.93 -9.99
C SER A 147 33.88 -4.64 -9.77
N ASN A 148 33.85 -5.69 -8.95
CA ASN A 148 32.63 -6.40 -8.55
C ASN A 148 31.99 -5.82 -7.28
N MET A 149 32.53 -4.78 -6.70
CA MET A 149 32.05 -4.10 -5.51
C MET A 149 31.48 -2.73 -5.90
N SER A 150 30.39 -2.35 -5.30
CA SER A 150 29.79 -1.02 -5.45
C SER A 150 29.56 -0.41 -4.08
N LEU A 151 29.78 0.90 -3.97
CA LEU A 151 29.37 1.66 -2.79
C LEU A 151 27.86 1.54 -2.63
N VAL A 152 27.40 1.29 -1.41
CA VAL A 152 25.95 1.32 -1.13
C VAL A 152 25.40 2.71 -1.48
N PRO A 153 24.37 2.80 -2.35
CA PRO A 153 23.84 4.09 -2.77
C PRO A 153 23.29 4.91 -1.60
N GLN A 154 23.58 6.20 -1.60
CA GLN A 154 23.07 7.17 -0.62
C GLN A 154 21.61 7.54 -0.93
N LYS A 155 20.76 6.53 -1.11
CA LYS A 155 19.32 6.70 -1.37
C LYS A 155 18.52 5.84 -0.39
N THR A 156 17.43 6.38 0.08
CA THR A 156 16.46 5.60 0.87
C THR A 156 15.72 4.63 -0.03
N LEU A 157 15.61 3.37 0.37
CA LEU A 157 14.76 2.43 -0.33
C LEU A 157 13.30 2.75 -0.02
N SER A 158 12.55 3.09 -1.05
CA SER A 158 11.10 3.10 -0.95
C SER A 158 10.57 1.66 -1.09
N ASN A 159 9.55 1.31 -0.32
CA ASN A 159 8.81 0.06 -0.47
C ASN A 159 7.34 0.38 -0.78
N PRO A 160 7.01 0.73 -2.04
CA PRO A 160 5.66 1.12 -2.39
C PRO A 160 4.66 0.04 -2.00
N LEU A 161 3.57 0.42 -1.35
CA LEU A 161 2.56 -0.51 -0.85
C LEU A 161 1.97 -1.37 -1.97
N ALA A 162 1.73 -0.77 -3.14
CA ALA A 162 1.24 -1.50 -4.32
C ALA A 162 2.23 -2.58 -4.77
N THR A 163 3.52 -2.25 -4.85
CA THR A 163 4.59 -3.20 -5.21
C THR A 163 4.69 -4.33 -4.20
N HIS A 164 4.61 -4.00 -2.91
CA HIS A 164 4.65 -5.00 -1.83
C HIS A 164 3.51 -6.02 -1.96
N ILE A 165 2.26 -5.55 -2.10
CA ILE A 165 1.08 -6.43 -2.24
C ILE A 165 1.19 -7.29 -3.51
N THR A 166 1.61 -6.68 -4.61
CA THR A 166 1.82 -7.39 -5.88
C THR A 166 2.85 -8.50 -5.74
N ASN A 167 3.96 -8.23 -5.05
CA ASN A 167 5.01 -9.20 -4.80
C ASN A 167 4.56 -10.32 -3.85
N LEU A 168 3.81 -9.98 -2.79
CA LEU A 168 3.20 -10.99 -1.91
C LEU A 168 2.38 -11.99 -2.75
N TYR A 169 1.50 -11.46 -3.60
CA TYR A 169 0.72 -12.31 -4.48
C TYR A 169 1.60 -13.11 -5.43
N ASN A 170 2.49 -12.48 -6.19
CA ASN A 170 3.27 -13.15 -7.24
C ASN A 170 4.17 -14.26 -6.70
N ASN A 171 4.69 -14.10 -5.49
CA ASN A 171 5.65 -15.01 -4.87
C ASN A 171 5.03 -16.12 -4.02
N SER A 172 3.71 -16.14 -3.87
CA SER A 172 3.00 -17.18 -3.10
C SER A 172 2.58 -18.37 -3.97
N THR A 173 2.31 -19.50 -3.33
CA THR A 173 1.65 -20.66 -3.95
C THR A 173 0.18 -20.33 -4.23
N LYS A 174 -0.32 -20.69 -5.42
CA LYS A 174 -1.69 -20.41 -5.84
C LYS A 174 -2.58 -21.65 -5.76
N THR A 175 -3.80 -21.43 -5.29
CA THR A 175 -4.90 -22.39 -5.38
C THR A 175 -5.85 -21.95 -6.48
N ASN A 176 -6.17 -22.85 -7.40
CA ASN A 176 -7.12 -22.56 -8.47
C ASN A 176 -8.55 -22.76 -7.97
N VAL A 177 -9.42 -21.81 -8.29
CA VAL A 177 -10.84 -21.79 -7.96
C VAL A 177 -11.62 -21.47 -9.23
N THR A 178 -12.74 -22.14 -9.46
CA THR A 178 -13.66 -21.81 -10.57
C THR A 178 -14.95 -21.26 -9.98
N ASN A 179 -15.39 -20.11 -10.46
CA ASN A 179 -16.67 -19.50 -10.12
C ASN A 179 -17.30 -18.92 -11.39
N ASN A 180 -18.57 -19.18 -11.63
CA ASN A 180 -19.28 -18.77 -12.84
C ASN A 180 -18.49 -19.05 -14.15
N GLY A 181 -17.82 -20.21 -14.24
CA GLY A 181 -16.99 -20.60 -15.39
C GLY A 181 -15.63 -19.89 -15.49
N ILE A 182 -15.35 -18.90 -14.65
CA ILE A 182 -14.09 -18.16 -14.61
C ILE A 182 -13.12 -18.84 -13.65
N LYS A 183 -11.86 -18.98 -14.08
CA LYS A 183 -10.77 -19.50 -13.22
C LYS A 183 -10.05 -18.38 -12.53
N TYR A 184 -9.99 -18.44 -11.20
CA TYR A 184 -9.27 -17.52 -10.34
C TYR A 184 -8.10 -18.20 -9.67
N GLN A 185 -7.05 -17.43 -9.41
CA GLN A 185 -5.89 -17.88 -8.65
C GLN A 185 -5.85 -17.18 -7.29
N TYR A 186 -5.86 -17.99 -6.23
CA TYR A 186 -5.87 -17.51 -4.85
C TYR A 186 -4.55 -17.78 -4.14
N ASP A 187 -4.02 -16.78 -3.48
CA ASP A 187 -3.05 -16.90 -2.41
C ASP A 187 -3.84 -16.96 -1.08
N ILE A 188 -4.13 -18.17 -0.65
CA ILE A 188 -4.90 -18.40 0.59
C ILE A 188 -4.15 -17.88 1.82
N THR A 189 -2.82 -17.93 1.81
CA THR A 189 -1.97 -17.52 2.95
C THR A 189 -2.06 -16.03 3.23
N ASN A 190 -2.09 -15.21 2.18
CA ASN A 190 -2.16 -13.75 2.33
C ASN A 190 -3.58 -13.20 2.09
N GLY A 191 -4.56 -14.06 1.77
CA GLY A 191 -5.93 -13.64 1.47
C GLY A 191 -6.01 -12.82 0.18
N LEU A 192 -5.15 -13.10 -0.80
CA LEU A 192 -5.09 -12.37 -2.06
C LEU A 192 -5.62 -13.22 -3.22
N MET A 193 -6.20 -12.55 -4.19
CA MET A 193 -6.59 -13.18 -5.44
C MET A 193 -6.29 -12.26 -6.63
N LYS A 194 -6.23 -12.83 -7.82
CA LYS A 194 -6.22 -12.09 -9.07
C LYS A 194 -7.57 -12.21 -9.73
N ASP A 195 -8.23 -11.07 -10.01
CA ASP A 195 -9.50 -11.06 -10.72
C ASP A 195 -9.31 -11.32 -12.24
N ALA A 196 -10.41 -11.42 -12.98
CA ALA A 196 -10.37 -11.73 -14.40
C ALA A 196 -9.65 -10.66 -15.25
N ASP A 197 -9.58 -9.44 -14.76
CA ASP A 197 -8.95 -8.29 -15.44
C ASP A 197 -7.51 -8.03 -14.96
N GLY A 198 -7.00 -8.87 -14.07
CA GLY A 198 -5.61 -8.84 -13.63
C GLY A 198 -5.35 -8.01 -12.37
N ASN A 199 -6.37 -7.42 -11.74
CA ASN A 199 -6.21 -6.70 -10.49
C ASN A 199 -5.96 -7.68 -9.34
N ILE A 200 -5.17 -7.27 -8.36
CA ILE A 200 -4.90 -8.07 -7.16
C ILE A 200 -5.81 -7.55 -6.04
N ARG A 201 -6.65 -8.42 -5.49
CA ARG A 201 -7.66 -8.06 -4.51
C ARG A 201 -7.51 -8.85 -3.21
N TYR A 202 -7.83 -8.24 -2.10
CA TYR A 202 -8.02 -8.95 -0.83
C TYR A 202 -9.41 -9.59 -0.78
N SER A 203 -9.47 -10.88 -0.45
CA SER A 203 -10.65 -11.72 -0.53
C SER A 203 -10.75 -12.67 0.67
N GLY A 204 -11.94 -13.17 0.97
CA GLY A 204 -12.21 -14.09 2.07
C GLY A 204 -12.40 -13.39 3.40
N LEU A 205 -11.68 -13.78 4.44
CA LEU A 205 -11.85 -13.22 5.80
C LEU A 205 -11.18 -11.84 5.96
N GLY A 206 -10.24 -11.48 5.08
CA GLY A 206 -9.58 -10.18 5.09
C GLY A 206 -8.78 -9.91 6.36
N ASP A 207 -8.08 -10.90 6.86
CA ASP A 207 -7.29 -10.81 8.10
C ASP A 207 -5.91 -10.16 7.91
N ARG A 208 -5.54 -9.82 6.67
CA ARG A 208 -4.24 -9.24 6.30
C ARG A 208 -4.30 -7.96 5.47
N ASN A 209 -5.43 -7.26 5.46
CA ASN A 209 -5.61 -6.05 4.66
C ASN A 209 -5.79 -4.77 5.50
N TYR A 210 -5.33 -4.78 6.75
CA TYR A 210 -5.40 -3.62 7.62
C TYR A 210 -4.25 -2.64 7.38
N VAL A 211 -4.57 -1.35 7.36
CA VAL A 211 -3.63 -0.25 7.20
C VAL A 211 -3.99 0.91 8.13
N LEU A 212 -3.00 1.52 8.74
CA LEU A 212 -3.15 2.76 9.48
C LEU A 212 -3.06 3.93 8.51
N PHE A 213 -4.14 4.67 8.40
CA PHE A 213 -4.25 5.83 7.52
C PHE A 213 -4.95 6.98 8.23
N ASN A 214 -4.93 8.18 7.68
CA ASN A 214 -5.49 9.39 8.26
C ASN A 214 -5.01 9.62 9.70
N CYS A 215 -3.70 9.60 9.89
CA CYS A 215 -3.04 9.79 11.18
C CYS A 215 -2.92 11.28 11.56
N ASN A 216 -2.90 11.60 12.83
CA ASN A 216 -2.57 12.97 13.28
C ASN A 216 -1.14 13.34 12.88
N THR A 217 -0.21 12.39 13.06
CA THR A 217 1.16 12.48 12.55
C THR A 217 1.60 11.14 11.97
N TYR A 218 2.43 11.17 10.93
CA TYR A 218 3.03 9.97 10.36
C TYR A 218 4.45 9.78 10.91
N PRO A 219 4.84 8.55 11.21
CA PRO A 219 4.11 7.33 10.95
C PRO A 219 3.24 6.85 12.11
N ASN A 220 2.23 7.29 12.58
CA ASN A 220 1.34 6.51 13.44
C ASN A 220 0.90 7.04 14.81
N THR A 221 0.68 8.32 14.93
CA THR A 221 -0.01 8.77 16.15
C THR A 221 -1.49 9.00 15.85
N SER A 222 -2.38 8.32 16.58
CA SER A 222 -3.83 8.48 16.47
C SER A 222 -4.33 8.32 15.01
N CYS A 223 -4.02 7.18 14.40
CA CYS A 223 -4.47 6.83 13.06
C CYS A 223 -5.87 6.22 13.08
N GLU A 224 -6.57 6.34 11.96
CA GLU A 224 -7.73 5.53 11.68
C GLU A 224 -7.31 4.18 11.09
N THR A 225 -8.12 3.15 11.35
CA THR A 225 -8.00 1.87 10.67
C THR A 225 -8.73 1.95 9.33
N TRP A 226 -8.03 1.62 8.27
CA TRP A 226 -8.56 1.45 6.93
C TRP A 226 -8.29 0.04 6.44
N ARG A 227 -8.97 -0.38 5.38
CA ARG A 227 -8.80 -1.69 4.78
C ARG A 227 -8.38 -1.55 3.33
N ILE A 228 -7.50 -2.43 2.89
CA ILE A 228 -7.05 -2.49 1.50
C ILE A 228 -8.04 -3.37 0.73
N ILE A 229 -8.64 -2.81 -0.33
CA ILE A 229 -9.47 -3.55 -1.29
C ILE A 229 -8.57 -4.33 -2.25
N GLY A 230 -7.55 -3.67 -2.79
CA GLY A 230 -6.64 -4.29 -3.74
C GLY A 230 -5.68 -3.30 -4.40
N VAL A 231 -5.01 -3.80 -5.45
CA VAL A 231 -4.14 -3.02 -6.33
C VAL A 231 -4.75 -2.98 -7.72
N PHE A 232 -4.98 -1.78 -8.21
CA PHE A 232 -5.61 -1.46 -9.50
C PHE A 232 -4.72 -0.46 -10.24
N ASP A 233 -4.27 -0.79 -11.42
CA ASP A 233 -3.38 0.09 -12.20
C ASP A 233 -2.16 0.60 -11.40
N GLY A 234 -1.57 -0.27 -10.57
CA GLY A 234 -0.42 0.08 -9.73
C GLY A 234 -0.74 0.99 -8.55
N LYS A 235 -2.01 1.31 -8.29
CA LYS A 235 -2.48 2.07 -7.12
C LYS A 235 -3.21 1.18 -6.13
N VAL A 236 -3.00 1.43 -4.85
CA VAL A 236 -3.73 0.74 -3.78
C VAL A 236 -5.06 1.43 -3.54
N LYS A 237 -6.15 0.68 -3.60
CA LYS A 237 -7.51 1.13 -3.25
C LYS A 237 -7.80 0.82 -1.79
N LEU A 238 -8.16 1.85 -1.03
CA LEU A 238 -8.51 1.77 0.38
C LEU A 238 -10.00 2.06 0.59
N ILE A 239 -10.56 1.47 1.64
CA ILE A 239 -11.86 1.81 2.21
C ILE A 239 -11.71 2.05 3.71
N ARG A 240 -12.39 3.06 4.24
CA ARG A 240 -12.41 3.30 5.68
C ARG A 240 -13.07 2.12 6.40
N ASN A 241 -12.51 1.67 7.52
CA ASN A 241 -13.06 0.50 8.26
C ASN A 241 -14.39 0.80 8.96
N GLU A 242 -14.66 2.06 9.21
CA GLU A 242 -15.88 2.53 9.86
C GLU A 242 -16.61 3.56 9.00
N SER A 243 -17.92 3.60 9.08
CA SER A 243 -18.72 4.63 8.44
C SER A 243 -18.39 6.02 9.00
N ILE A 244 -18.55 7.04 8.18
CA ILE A 244 -18.50 8.45 8.61
C ILE A 244 -19.86 8.99 9.06
N GLY A 245 -20.89 8.15 9.05
CA GLY A 245 -22.28 8.47 9.34
C GLY A 245 -23.21 8.15 8.18
N THR A 246 -24.46 8.51 8.34
CA THR A 246 -25.54 8.26 7.40
C THR A 246 -25.82 9.52 6.61
N TYR A 247 -25.65 9.46 5.29
CA TYR A 247 -25.88 10.56 4.38
C TYR A 247 -26.52 10.05 3.08
N PRO A 248 -27.38 10.86 2.41
CA PRO A 248 -27.84 10.54 1.06
C PRO A 248 -26.71 10.70 0.04
N TRP A 249 -26.75 9.94 -1.02
CA TRP A 249 -25.84 10.04 -2.17
C TRP A 249 -26.01 11.40 -2.87
N ASP A 250 -27.28 11.80 -3.08
CA ASP A 250 -27.69 13.15 -3.46
C ASP A 250 -29.00 13.49 -2.73
N ASN A 251 -29.32 14.77 -2.62
CA ASN A 251 -30.53 15.18 -1.94
C ASN A 251 -31.69 15.44 -2.91
N LYS A 252 -32.86 15.65 -2.34
CA LYS A 252 -34.11 15.96 -3.09
C LYS A 252 -34.18 17.38 -3.68
N ASP A 253 -33.09 18.13 -3.68
CA ASP A 253 -33.10 19.52 -4.12
C ASP A 253 -33.04 19.64 -5.64
N THR A 254 -34.07 20.21 -6.23
CA THR A 254 -34.18 20.49 -7.66
C THR A 254 -33.11 21.46 -8.18
N THR A 255 -32.46 22.24 -7.31
CA THR A 255 -31.38 23.17 -7.72
C THR A 255 -30.12 22.44 -8.16
N THR A 256 -29.99 21.16 -7.85
CA THR A 256 -28.89 20.28 -8.30
C THR A 256 -29.19 19.55 -9.60
N GLY A 257 -30.36 19.70 -10.17
CA GLY A 257 -30.85 18.87 -11.27
C GLY A 257 -31.44 17.54 -10.85
N ALA A 258 -31.61 17.32 -9.52
CA ALA A 258 -32.23 16.13 -8.97
C ALA A 258 -33.75 16.11 -9.28
N GLU A 259 -34.31 14.90 -9.40
CA GLU A 259 -35.76 14.75 -9.34
C GLU A 259 -36.24 15.11 -7.92
N ALA A 260 -37.38 15.80 -7.85
CA ALA A 260 -37.87 16.48 -6.64
C ALA A 260 -37.95 15.58 -5.39
N ASP A 261 -38.13 14.25 -5.55
CA ASP A 261 -38.30 13.32 -4.43
C ASP A 261 -37.16 12.30 -4.26
N TYR A 262 -36.27 12.13 -5.23
CA TYR A 262 -35.40 10.97 -5.28
C TYR A 262 -33.92 11.27 -5.42
N GLY A 263 -33.54 12.52 -5.68
CA GLY A 263 -32.17 12.92 -5.99
C GLY A 263 -31.72 12.53 -7.39
N SER A 264 -30.54 12.97 -7.79
CA SER A 264 -29.91 12.61 -9.06
C SER A 264 -28.81 11.58 -8.83
N ASN A 265 -28.70 10.61 -9.72
CA ASN A 265 -27.61 9.62 -9.67
C ASN A 265 -26.40 10.00 -10.56
N ASP A 266 -26.21 11.24 -10.88
CA ASP A 266 -24.97 11.75 -11.47
C ASP A 266 -23.97 12.11 -10.37
N TRP A 267 -22.98 11.24 -10.13
CA TRP A 267 -21.93 11.47 -9.14
C TRP A 267 -21.21 12.81 -9.32
N THR A 268 -21.06 13.28 -10.54
CA THR A 268 -20.33 14.52 -10.83
C THR A 268 -21.00 15.78 -10.29
N THR A 269 -22.28 15.70 -9.98
CA THR A 269 -23.07 16.78 -9.38
C THR A 269 -23.55 16.46 -7.96
N ALA A 270 -23.44 15.22 -7.53
CA ALA A 270 -23.95 14.71 -6.25
C ALA A 270 -23.43 15.48 -5.04
N ARG A 271 -24.31 15.71 -4.07
CA ARG A 271 -23.98 16.41 -2.82
C ARG A 271 -22.92 15.65 -2.04
N LEU A 272 -22.99 14.33 -1.99
CA LEU A 272 -22.00 13.50 -1.29
C LEU A 272 -20.61 13.63 -1.92
N MET A 273 -20.52 13.64 -3.26
CA MET A 273 -19.25 13.87 -3.95
C MET A 273 -18.60 15.17 -3.49
N LYS A 274 -19.40 16.24 -3.41
CA LYS A 274 -18.95 17.57 -3.01
C LYS A 274 -18.52 17.64 -1.55
N LEU A 275 -19.21 16.91 -0.68
CA LEU A 275 -18.87 16.79 0.74
C LEU A 275 -17.50 16.12 0.93
N LEU A 276 -17.21 15.09 0.14
CA LEU A 276 -16.04 14.23 0.29
C LEU A 276 -14.76 14.80 -0.37
N ASN A 277 -14.87 15.70 -1.36
CA ASN A 277 -13.78 16.07 -2.26
C ASN A 277 -13.38 17.54 -2.18
N PRO A 278 -12.11 17.89 -2.52
CA PRO A 278 -11.61 19.26 -2.49
C PRO A 278 -12.18 20.13 -3.63
N GLY A 279 -12.07 21.45 -3.45
CA GLY A 279 -12.30 22.43 -4.53
C GLY A 279 -13.73 22.88 -4.70
N TYR A 280 -14.65 22.45 -3.87
CA TYR A 280 -16.05 22.84 -3.95
C TYR A 280 -16.37 23.98 -3.00
N THR A 281 -16.50 25.20 -3.54
CA THR A 281 -16.63 26.42 -2.74
C THR A 281 -17.98 27.14 -2.90
N LYS A 282 -18.83 26.70 -3.83
CA LYS A 282 -20.03 27.47 -4.21
C LYS A 282 -21.27 27.20 -3.36
N GLU A 283 -21.30 26.13 -2.61
CA GLU A 283 -22.44 25.79 -1.77
C GLU A 283 -22.04 25.75 -0.31
N SER A 284 -22.75 26.48 0.52
CA SER A 284 -22.54 26.54 1.98
C SER A 284 -22.56 25.17 2.66
N VAL A 285 -23.23 24.24 2.03
CA VAL A 285 -23.44 22.86 2.44
C VAL A 285 -22.21 21.99 2.32
N ASN A 286 -21.38 22.26 1.34
CA ASN A 286 -20.42 21.27 0.89
C ASN A 286 -19.00 21.62 1.23
N ASN A 287 -18.64 22.79 1.23
CA ASN A 287 -17.31 23.34 1.50
C ASN A 287 -16.22 22.28 1.76
N SER A 288 -16.37 21.11 1.13
CA SER A 288 -15.51 19.94 1.31
C SER A 288 -15.28 19.60 2.81
N LEU A 289 -16.34 19.51 3.59
CA LEU A 289 -16.25 19.41 5.05
C LEU A 289 -15.48 18.18 5.48
N TYR A 290 -15.75 17.03 4.88
CA TYR A 290 -15.02 15.79 5.17
C TYR A 290 -13.54 15.89 4.75
N TYR A 291 -13.28 16.36 3.52
CA TYR A 291 -11.90 16.47 3.02
C TYR A 291 -11.03 17.44 3.84
N ASN A 292 -11.63 18.45 4.44
CA ASN A 292 -10.96 19.47 5.22
C ASN A 292 -11.07 19.28 6.73
N SER A 293 -11.70 18.20 7.19
CA SER A 293 -11.89 17.90 8.61
C SER A 293 -12.55 19.06 9.37
N LYS A 294 -13.72 19.50 8.89
CA LYS A 294 -14.44 20.66 9.43
C LYS A 294 -15.84 20.30 9.88
N GLY A 295 -16.37 21.09 10.80
CA GLY A 295 -17.79 21.18 11.10
C GLY A 295 -18.48 22.19 10.21
N GLY A 296 -19.78 22.01 10.01
CA GLY A 296 -20.61 22.88 9.20
C GLY A 296 -22.05 22.40 9.11
N GLN A 297 -22.73 22.79 8.06
CA GLN A 297 -24.07 22.29 7.75
C GLN A 297 -23.99 21.26 6.62
N CYS A 298 -24.60 20.11 6.86
CA CYS A 298 -24.77 19.04 5.89
C CYS A 298 -26.22 18.95 5.45
N TYR A 299 -26.41 18.40 4.27
CA TYR A 299 -27.75 18.04 3.79
C TYR A 299 -28.17 16.73 4.48
N ALA A 300 -29.43 16.65 4.82
CA ALA A 300 -30.07 15.43 5.30
C ALA A 300 -31.41 15.26 4.56
N GLY A 301 -31.55 14.14 3.87
CA GLY A 301 -32.80 13.74 3.21
C GLY A 301 -33.30 14.74 2.17
N ALA A 302 -34.26 15.55 2.51
CA ALA A 302 -35.16 16.16 1.57
C ALA A 302 -34.68 17.45 0.86
N ASN A 303 -33.73 18.22 1.41
CA ASN A 303 -33.41 19.56 0.90
C ASN A 303 -31.96 19.94 1.11
N ASN A 304 -31.59 21.17 0.75
CA ASN A 304 -30.29 21.74 1.10
C ASN A 304 -29.99 21.57 2.57
N ALA A 305 -28.74 21.32 2.91
CA ALA A 305 -28.33 21.00 4.26
C ALA A 305 -28.59 22.15 5.21
N GLU A 306 -29.39 21.86 6.16
CA GLU A 306 -29.62 22.71 7.34
C GLU A 306 -29.22 21.96 8.62
N THR A 307 -28.74 20.72 8.50
CA THR A 307 -28.39 19.88 9.64
C THR A 307 -26.93 20.08 10.01
N PRO A 308 -26.61 20.45 11.25
CA PRO A 308 -25.23 20.51 11.73
C PRO A 308 -24.53 19.16 11.59
N CYS A 309 -23.32 19.16 11.04
CA CYS A 309 -22.45 17.98 10.98
C CYS A 309 -21.02 18.34 11.35
N ASP A 310 -20.30 17.38 11.89
CA ASP A 310 -18.93 17.59 12.38
C ASP A 310 -18.02 16.45 11.90
N PHE A 311 -17.08 16.79 11.03
CA PHE A 311 -16.05 15.90 10.53
C PHE A 311 -14.66 16.19 11.13
N THR A 312 -14.57 16.97 12.20
CA THR A 312 -13.29 17.30 12.84
C THR A 312 -12.54 16.08 13.33
N TYR A 313 -13.25 14.99 13.65
CA TYR A 313 -12.66 13.73 14.09
C TYR A 313 -12.54 12.68 12.98
N THR A 314 -13.49 12.63 12.05
CA THR A 314 -13.59 11.59 11.03
C THR A 314 -13.12 12.04 9.65
N GLY A 315 -12.96 13.33 9.43
CA GLY A 315 -12.47 13.90 8.18
C GLY A 315 -10.97 13.70 7.94
N ILE A 316 -10.49 14.10 6.77
CA ILE A 316 -9.06 13.99 6.42
C ILE A 316 -8.25 15.02 7.20
N LYS A 317 -7.45 14.55 8.15
CA LYS A 317 -6.88 15.34 9.24
C LYS A 317 -5.85 16.38 8.81
N ASN A 318 -4.99 16.05 7.83
CA ASN A 318 -3.86 16.91 7.49
C ASN A 318 -3.39 16.78 6.03
N ASP A 319 -2.49 17.67 5.61
CA ASP A 319 -1.98 17.71 4.25
C ASP A 319 -1.10 16.50 3.90
N THR A 320 -0.42 15.90 4.88
CA THR A 320 0.34 14.66 4.64
C THR A 320 -0.59 13.54 4.16
N THR A 321 -1.74 13.38 4.84
CA THR A 321 -2.78 12.43 4.39
C THR A 321 -3.33 12.81 3.03
N ARG A 322 -3.68 14.10 2.81
CA ARG A 322 -4.22 14.57 1.52
C ARG A 322 -3.27 14.32 0.37
N ASN A 323 -1.97 14.50 0.59
CA ASN A 323 -0.92 14.27 -0.40
C ASN A 323 -0.69 12.78 -0.73
N MET A 324 -1.11 11.86 0.14
CA MET A 324 -1.11 10.42 -0.15
C MET A 324 -2.27 10.00 -1.06
N ILE A 325 -3.34 10.79 -1.15
CA ILE A 325 -4.55 10.46 -1.92
C ILE A 325 -4.35 10.85 -3.38
N ALA A 326 -4.44 9.86 -4.27
CA ALA A 326 -4.33 10.07 -5.71
C ALA A 326 -5.59 10.75 -6.28
N ASP A 327 -5.40 11.56 -7.31
CA ASP A 327 -6.46 11.83 -8.25
C ASP A 327 -6.62 10.59 -9.14
N ALA A 328 -7.77 9.94 -9.04
CA ALA A 328 -8.05 8.70 -9.75
C ALA A 328 -9.26 8.87 -10.67
N LYS A 329 -9.23 8.18 -11.80
CA LYS A 329 -10.41 8.07 -12.68
C LYS A 329 -11.32 6.98 -12.11
N TRP A 330 -12.55 7.37 -11.81
CA TRP A 330 -13.62 6.48 -11.36
C TRP A 330 -14.60 6.26 -12.50
N SER A 331 -14.95 5.02 -12.77
CA SER A 331 -16.03 4.71 -13.69
C SER A 331 -17.37 5.00 -13.04
N LEU A 332 -18.30 5.56 -13.80
CA LEU A 332 -19.67 5.82 -13.37
C LEU A 332 -20.66 4.99 -14.19
N LEU A 333 -20.18 4.00 -14.90
CA LEU A 333 -21.03 3.05 -15.60
C LEU A 333 -21.83 2.21 -14.60
N GLY A 334 -23.05 1.90 -14.96
CA GLY A 334 -23.93 1.04 -14.19
C GLY A 334 -24.76 0.14 -15.11
N TRP A 335 -25.82 -0.40 -14.58
CA TRP A 335 -26.71 -1.30 -15.32
C TRP A 335 -28.15 -1.17 -14.83
N LEU A 336 -29.09 -1.82 -15.53
CA LEU A 336 -30.49 -1.82 -15.18
C LEU A 336 -30.74 -2.58 -13.87
N ASP A 337 -31.80 -2.23 -13.16
CA ASP A 337 -32.21 -2.76 -11.85
C ASP A 337 -32.53 -4.26 -11.84
N GLU A 338 -32.92 -4.83 -12.99
CA GLU A 338 -33.13 -6.27 -13.16
C GLU A 338 -31.86 -7.10 -12.89
N GLY A 339 -30.69 -6.43 -12.70
CA GLY A 339 -29.38 -7.00 -12.68
C GLY A 339 -28.73 -7.20 -11.31
N VAL A 340 -29.46 -7.37 -10.20
CA VAL A 340 -28.83 -7.82 -8.92
C VAL A 340 -28.33 -9.27 -9.01
N ASN A 341 -28.84 -10.04 -9.98
CA ASN A 341 -28.45 -11.44 -10.23
C ASN A 341 -27.16 -11.55 -11.08
N VAL A 342 -26.19 -10.71 -10.79
CA VAL A 342 -24.86 -10.70 -11.42
C VAL A 342 -23.81 -11.30 -10.50
N TYR A 343 -22.82 -11.96 -11.10
CA TYR A 343 -21.62 -12.46 -10.42
C TYR A 343 -20.54 -11.39 -10.32
N ALA A 344 -19.49 -11.67 -9.56
CA ALA A 344 -18.40 -10.71 -9.32
C ALA A 344 -17.72 -10.21 -10.61
N ASP A 345 -17.45 -11.09 -11.57
CA ASP A 345 -16.84 -10.74 -12.86
C ASP A 345 -17.79 -9.93 -13.73
N GLN A 346 -19.07 -10.25 -13.68
CA GLN A 346 -20.11 -9.55 -14.45
C GLN A 346 -20.30 -8.12 -13.92
N SER A 347 -20.39 -7.96 -12.58
CA SER A 347 -20.52 -6.63 -11.99
C SER A 347 -19.31 -5.74 -12.34
N TYR A 348 -18.09 -6.27 -12.28
CA TYR A 348 -16.90 -5.53 -12.66
C TYR A 348 -16.90 -5.10 -14.13
N LYS A 349 -17.32 -5.98 -15.04
CA LYS A 349 -17.45 -5.64 -16.47
C LYS A 349 -18.50 -4.54 -16.69
N LEU A 350 -19.64 -4.65 -16.03
CA LEU A 350 -20.70 -3.64 -16.12
C LEU A 350 -20.24 -2.29 -15.58
N GLU A 351 -19.47 -2.27 -14.52
CA GLU A 351 -18.90 -1.03 -13.96
C GLU A 351 -17.82 -0.39 -14.85
N ASN A 352 -17.07 -1.17 -15.64
CA ASN A 352 -15.87 -0.65 -16.30
C ASN A 352 -15.90 -0.64 -17.82
N THR A 353 -16.64 -1.55 -18.48
CA THR A 353 -16.54 -1.74 -19.95
C THR A 353 -17.86 -1.90 -20.66
N SER A 354 -18.83 -2.60 -20.10
CA SER A 354 -20.06 -2.98 -20.79
C SER A 354 -21.33 -2.34 -20.24
N GLY A 355 -21.24 -1.62 -19.13
CA GLY A 355 -22.36 -0.88 -18.58
C GLY A 355 -22.66 0.42 -19.32
N THR A 356 -23.68 1.08 -18.90
CA THR A 356 -24.15 2.35 -19.47
C THR A 356 -24.52 3.32 -18.36
N VAL A 357 -25.04 4.48 -18.71
CA VAL A 357 -25.52 5.51 -17.78
C VAL A 357 -26.90 5.98 -18.20
N TYR A 358 -27.62 6.61 -17.29
CA TYR A 358 -28.81 7.34 -17.64
C TYR A 358 -28.46 8.48 -18.62
N THR A 359 -29.36 8.76 -19.54
CA THR A 359 -29.16 9.78 -20.59
C THR A 359 -28.75 11.13 -20.00
N GLY A 360 -27.60 11.63 -20.40
CA GLY A 360 -27.02 12.89 -19.93
C GLY A 360 -25.99 12.78 -18.81
N ASN A 361 -25.96 11.68 -18.07
CA ASN A 361 -24.99 11.47 -17.02
C ASN A 361 -23.59 11.19 -17.59
N LYS A 362 -22.56 11.44 -16.78
CA LYS A 362 -21.16 11.16 -17.14
C LYS A 362 -20.81 9.69 -16.94
N THR A 363 -19.99 9.14 -17.83
CA THR A 363 -19.51 7.76 -17.75
C THR A 363 -18.28 7.61 -16.85
N SER A 364 -17.63 8.68 -16.45
CA SER A 364 -16.48 8.69 -15.55
C SER A 364 -16.28 10.04 -14.89
N TRP A 365 -15.59 10.01 -13.77
CA TRP A 365 -15.20 11.19 -13.00
C TRP A 365 -13.76 11.03 -12.50
N THR A 366 -13.03 12.14 -12.39
CA THR A 366 -11.69 12.16 -11.80
C THR A 366 -11.72 12.92 -10.49
N GLY A 367 -11.32 12.28 -9.43
CA GLY A 367 -11.27 12.88 -8.10
C GLY A 367 -10.65 11.96 -7.06
N LYS A 368 -10.69 12.38 -5.80
CA LYS A 368 -9.90 11.76 -4.72
C LYS A 368 -10.64 10.70 -3.94
N ILE A 369 -11.90 10.97 -3.59
CA ILE A 369 -12.67 10.13 -2.67
C ILE A 369 -14.03 9.82 -3.29
N ALA A 370 -14.38 8.54 -3.31
CA ALA A 370 -15.66 8.05 -3.77
C ALA A 370 -16.21 6.99 -2.80
N LEU A 371 -17.07 6.11 -3.31
CA LEU A 371 -17.66 4.99 -2.58
C LEU A 371 -17.12 3.65 -3.14
N PRO A 372 -17.29 2.53 -2.44
CA PRO A 372 -16.97 1.22 -2.99
C PRO A 372 -17.93 0.86 -4.13
N TYR A 373 -17.45 0.01 -5.03
CA TYR A 373 -18.26 -0.57 -6.10
C TYR A 373 -18.96 -1.87 -5.65
N PRO A 374 -20.06 -2.27 -6.30
CA PRO A 374 -20.61 -3.61 -6.17
C PRO A 374 -19.55 -4.72 -6.38
N SER A 375 -18.65 -4.57 -7.35
CA SER A 375 -17.57 -5.53 -7.57
C SER A 375 -16.52 -5.56 -6.45
N ASP A 376 -16.26 -4.45 -5.77
CA ASP A 376 -15.38 -4.45 -4.59
C ASP A 376 -16.00 -5.31 -3.47
N TYR A 377 -17.31 -5.19 -3.28
CA TYR A 377 -18.06 -6.01 -2.35
C TYR A 377 -18.04 -7.49 -2.76
N ALA A 378 -18.34 -7.78 -4.02
CA ALA A 378 -18.38 -9.13 -4.55
C ALA A 378 -17.04 -9.87 -4.39
N TYR A 379 -15.95 -9.29 -4.84
CA TYR A 379 -14.63 -9.89 -4.74
C TYR A 379 -14.05 -9.93 -3.33
N SER A 380 -14.69 -9.27 -2.36
CA SER A 380 -14.27 -9.38 -0.96
C SER A 380 -14.56 -10.75 -0.34
N ALA A 381 -15.38 -11.59 -0.97
CA ALA A 381 -15.65 -12.96 -0.56
C ALA A 381 -14.69 -13.97 -1.22
N TYR A 382 -14.49 -15.11 -0.56
CA TYR A 382 -13.78 -16.23 -1.17
C TYR A 382 -14.69 -16.97 -2.16
N LEU A 383 -14.49 -16.71 -3.44
CA LEU A 383 -15.34 -17.22 -4.53
C LEU A 383 -15.32 -18.75 -4.68
N GLY A 384 -14.39 -19.45 -4.03
CA GLY A 384 -14.39 -20.92 -3.95
C GLY A 384 -15.50 -21.49 -3.06
N LYS A 385 -16.10 -20.65 -2.20
CA LYS A 385 -17.23 -21.03 -1.33
C LYS A 385 -18.47 -20.17 -1.54
N CYS A 386 -18.31 -19.01 -2.18
CA CYS A 386 -19.40 -18.10 -2.51
C CYS A 386 -19.70 -18.19 -4.00
N THR A 387 -20.71 -18.99 -4.36
CA THR A 387 -21.12 -19.24 -5.75
C THR A 387 -22.42 -18.54 -6.12
N SER A 388 -22.94 -17.69 -5.23
CA SER A 388 -24.19 -16.95 -5.43
C SER A 388 -23.95 -15.67 -6.24
N THR A 389 -25.03 -15.18 -6.85
CA THR A 389 -25.10 -13.83 -7.41
C THR A 389 -25.16 -12.78 -6.29
N LEU A 390 -24.92 -11.51 -6.61
CA LEU A 390 -24.90 -10.43 -5.62
C LEU A 390 -26.25 -10.22 -4.90
N GLY A 391 -27.37 -10.50 -5.55
CA GLY A 391 -28.69 -10.46 -4.94
C GLY A 391 -28.92 -11.53 -3.87
N GLU A 392 -28.11 -12.60 -3.86
CA GLU A 392 -28.19 -13.71 -2.89
C GLU A 392 -26.93 -13.83 -2.02
N TYR A 393 -26.16 -12.76 -1.87
CA TYR A 393 -24.84 -12.76 -1.24
C TYR A 393 -24.87 -12.86 0.30
N SER A 394 -26.06 -12.84 0.91
CA SER A 394 -26.24 -12.94 2.36
C SER A 394 -25.60 -14.19 2.98
N ASN A 395 -25.48 -15.28 2.23
CA ASN A 395 -24.87 -16.53 2.68
C ASN A 395 -23.36 -16.59 2.45
N CYS A 396 -22.77 -15.61 1.77
CA CYS A 396 -21.35 -15.55 1.51
C CYS A 396 -20.58 -14.96 2.69
N SER A 397 -19.47 -15.59 3.07
CA SER A 397 -18.53 -15.01 4.04
C SER A 397 -17.56 -14.07 3.32
N SER A 398 -17.57 -12.80 3.71
CA SER A 398 -16.77 -11.74 3.12
C SER A 398 -16.33 -10.76 4.20
N TRP A 399 -15.10 -10.25 4.09
CA TRP A 399 -14.60 -9.27 5.04
C TRP A 399 -15.36 -7.95 4.96
N MET A 400 -15.80 -7.51 3.76
CA MET A 400 -16.62 -6.32 3.63
C MET A 400 -17.99 -6.48 4.26
N LYS A 401 -18.62 -7.62 4.06
CA LYS A 401 -19.91 -7.92 4.71
C LYS A 401 -19.81 -7.86 6.25
N THR A 402 -18.74 -8.43 6.80
CA THR A 402 -18.47 -8.35 8.24
C THR A 402 -18.28 -6.90 8.69
N MET A 403 -17.55 -6.09 7.90
CA MET A 403 -17.31 -4.68 8.17
C MET A 403 -18.59 -3.84 8.08
N PHE A 404 -19.46 -4.13 7.12
CA PHE A 404 -20.73 -3.43 6.90
C PHE A 404 -21.80 -3.75 7.96
N ASN A 405 -21.67 -4.88 8.62
CA ASN A 405 -22.50 -5.27 9.78
C ASN A 405 -24.00 -5.11 9.57
N SER A 406 -24.52 -5.62 8.44
CA SER A 406 -25.95 -5.59 8.07
C SER A 406 -26.58 -4.19 7.93
N LYS A 407 -25.80 -3.13 7.85
CA LYS A 407 -26.27 -1.78 7.57
C LYS A 407 -26.60 -1.62 6.08
N THR A 408 -27.36 -0.58 5.74
CA THR A 408 -27.56 -0.16 4.34
C THR A 408 -26.41 0.75 3.93
N ILE A 409 -25.65 0.35 2.91
CA ILE A 409 -24.41 0.98 2.46
C ILE A 409 -24.58 1.51 1.07
N ALA A 410 -24.32 2.79 0.85
CA ALA A 410 -24.30 3.37 -0.49
C ALA A 410 -23.08 2.92 -1.28
N LEU A 411 -23.30 2.55 -2.55
CA LEU A 411 -22.24 2.20 -3.50
C LEU A 411 -22.09 3.29 -4.56
N LEU A 412 -20.97 3.28 -5.29
CA LEU A 412 -20.70 4.31 -6.30
C LEU A 412 -21.51 4.11 -7.58
N THR A 413 -21.89 2.89 -7.90
CA THR A 413 -22.49 2.52 -9.18
C THR A 413 -23.94 2.96 -9.28
N PRO A 414 -24.30 3.77 -10.30
CA PRO A 414 -25.70 4.13 -10.56
C PRO A 414 -26.45 2.94 -11.18
N ILE A 415 -27.76 2.91 -10.95
CA ILE A 415 -28.70 2.13 -11.77
C ILE A 415 -29.06 2.98 -12.97
N VAL A 416 -29.30 2.38 -14.14
CA VAL A 416 -29.63 3.11 -15.38
C VAL A 416 -31.06 3.65 -15.32
N SER A 417 -31.22 4.64 -14.45
CA SER A 417 -32.41 5.47 -14.22
C SER A 417 -31.96 6.88 -13.87
N SER A 418 -32.86 7.80 -13.62
CA SER A 418 -32.50 9.19 -13.28
C SER A 418 -32.01 9.37 -11.84
N SER A 419 -32.39 8.47 -10.91
CA SER A 419 -32.30 8.72 -9.47
C SER A 419 -31.86 7.50 -8.63
N PHE A 420 -31.63 6.35 -9.23
CA PHE A 420 -31.35 5.11 -8.48
C PHE A 420 -29.85 4.81 -8.44
N VAL A 421 -29.38 4.31 -7.28
CA VAL A 421 -28.01 3.84 -7.05
C VAL A 421 -28.05 2.48 -6.35
N PHE A 422 -27.04 1.66 -6.57
CA PHE A 422 -26.93 0.38 -5.87
C PHE A 422 -26.57 0.56 -4.39
N HIS A 423 -27.16 -0.25 -3.55
CA HIS A 423 -26.87 -0.37 -2.13
C HIS A 423 -26.52 -1.81 -1.76
N VAL A 424 -25.80 -2.00 -0.66
CA VAL A 424 -25.72 -3.27 0.04
C VAL A 424 -26.62 -3.17 1.26
N ALA A 425 -27.64 -4.02 1.37
CA ALA A 425 -28.48 -4.12 2.54
C ALA A 425 -28.66 -5.61 2.93
N GLY A 426 -28.69 -5.90 4.23
CA GLY A 426 -28.80 -7.28 4.70
C GLY A 426 -27.70 -8.24 4.20
N GLY A 427 -26.62 -7.71 3.66
CA GLY A 427 -25.51 -8.47 3.08
C GLY A 427 -25.73 -8.89 1.61
N CYS A 428 -26.71 -8.34 0.93
CA CYS A 428 -26.95 -8.50 -0.50
C CYS A 428 -26.85 -7.18 -1.24
N LEU A 429 -26.60 -7.21 -2.55
CA LEU A 429 -26.89 -6.08 -3.41
C LEU A 429 -28.40 -5.91 -3.44
N ASP A 430 -28.87 -4.72 -3.14
CA ASP A 430 -30.30 -4.47 -2.89
C ASP A 430 -30.83 -3.37 -3.79
N LEU A 431 -32.13 -3.50 -4.13
CA LEU A 431 -32.91 -2.58 -4.94
C LEU A 431 -34.18 -2.11 -4.22
N VAL A 432 -34.31 -2.35 -2.93
CA VAL A 432 -35.44 -1.86 -2.16
C VAL A 432 -35.24 -0.38 -1.87
N GLU A 433 -36.05 0.47 -2.49
CA GLU A 433 -35.99 1.92 -2.40
C GLU A 433 -34.58 2.49 -2.73
N PRO A 434 -33.98 2.17 -3.90
CA PRO A 434 -32.58 2.47 -4.20
C PRO A 434 -32.33 3.94 -4.59
N TYR A 435 -33.10 4.89 -4.05
CA TYR A 435 -33.03 6.30 -4.39
C TYR A 435 -31.72 6.94 -3.95
N ALA A 436 -31.16 7.83 -4.78
CA ALA A 436 -29.99 8.61 -4.44
C ALA A 436 -30.20 9.49 -3.19
N ALA A 437 -31.45 9.83 -2.90
CA ALA A 437 -31.84 10.59 -1.70
C ALA A 437 -32.05 9.70 -0.45
N LEU A 438 -31.83 8.38 -0.53
CA LEU A 438 -31.92 7.49 0.62
C LEU A 438 -30.70 7.69 1.54
N ASP A 439 -30.96 7.92 2.82
CA ASP A 439 -29.93 7.98 3.85
C ASP A 439 -29.28 6.61 4.01
N SER A 440 -28.00 6.53 3.73
CA SER A 440 -27.20 5.31 3.78
C SER A 440 -25.88 5.54 4.50
N GLU A 441 -25.35 4.50 5.12
CA GLU A 441 -24.02 4.53 5.74
C GLU A 441 -22.94 4.75 4.68
N ILE A 442 -22.06 5.70 4.92
CA ILE A 442 -21.01 6.09 3.98
C ILE A 442 -19.66 5.58 4.43
N PHE A 443 -19.03 4.79 3.56
CA PHE A 443 -17.67 4.28 3.71
C PHE A 443 -16.76 4.91 2.65
N PRO A 444 -16.04 5.99 2.97
CA PRO A 444 -15.13 6.63 2.03
C PRO A 444 -14.12 5.66 1.45
N THR A 445 -13.97 5.69 0.15
CA THR A 445 -13.06 4.84 -0.62
C THR A 445 -12.16 5.74 -1.46
N LEU A 446 -10.86 5.41 -1.54
CA LEU A 446 -9.87 6.23 -2.23
C LEU A 446 -8.74 5.39 -2.81
N TYR A 447 -7.95 5.99 -3.69
CA TYR A 447 -6.70 5.42 -4.17
C TYR A 447 -5.50 6.16 -3.57
N LEU A 448 -4.46 5.41 -3.23
CA LEU A 448 -3.18 6.00 -2.81
C LEU A 448 -2.30 6.32 -4.03
N ASN A 449 -1.50 7.37 -3.90
CA ASN A 449 -0.42 7.64 -4.84
C ASN A 449 0.59 6.48 -4.88
N THR A 450 1.20 6.25 -6.02
CA THR A 450 2.11 5.11 -6.25
C THR A 450 3.39 5.15 -5.42
N ASN A 451 3.77 6.33 -4.92
CA ASN A 451 4.95 6.52 -4.06
C ASN A 451 4.67 6.30 -2.56
N VAL A 452 3.41 6.05 -2.17
CA VAL A 452 3.08 5.72 -0.78
C VAL A 452 3.69 4.37 -0.43
N SER A 453 4.54 4.36 0.58
CA SER A 453 5.38 3.23 0.93
C SER A 453 5.02 2.66 2.31
N ILE A 454 5.34 1.38 2.52
CA ILE A 454 5.25 0.75 3.83
C ILE A 454 6.50 1.12 4.63
N LYS A 455 6.28 1.53 5.87
CA LYS A 455 7.33 1.68 6.87
C LYS A 455 7.48 0.40 7.70
N THR A 456 6.38 -0.13 8.21
CA THR A 456 6.32 -1.36 9.02
C THR A 456 4.95 -2.02 8.90
N GLY A 457 4.77 -3.15 9.56
CA GLY A 457 3.50 -3.87 9.65
C GLY A 457 3.40 -5.03 8.65
N SER A 458 2.47 -5.93 8.93
CA SER A 458 2.20 -7.14 8.14
C SER A 458 0.77 -7.17 7.59
N GLY A 459 0.00 -6.09 7.76
CA GLY A 459 -1.38 -5.98 7.31
C GLY A 459 -2.40 -6.69 8.19
N THR A 460 -2.00 -7.33 9.29
CA THR A 460 -2.93 -7.94 10.25
C THR A 460 -3.55 -6.90 11.18
N LEU A 461 -4.66 -7.24 11.84
CA LEU A 461 -5.29 -6.35 12.83
C LEU A 461 -4.32 -5.91 13.95
N ASN A 462 -3.47 -6.83 14.41
CA ASN A 462 -2.49 -6.55 15.48
C ASN A 462 -1.20 -5.89 14.98
N SER A 463 -0.97 -5.91 13.67
CA SER A 463 0.19 -5.31 13.01
C SER A 463 -0.22 -4.71 11.65
N PRO A 464 -1.07 -3.69 11.62
CA PRO A 464 -1.49 -3.02 10.40
C PRO A 464 -0.31 -2.41 9.66
N TYR A 465 -0.38 -2.29 8.34
CA TYR A 465 0.61 -1.55 7.58
C TYR A 465 0.66 -0.10 8.05
N GLN A 466 1.85 0.38 8.35
CA GLN A 466 2.14 1.79 8.64
C GLN A 466 2.76 2.43 7.40
N LEU A 467 2.24 3.58 7.01
CA LEU A 467 2.59 4.24 5.76
C LEU A 467 3.61 5.36 5.95
N SER A 468 4.35 5.62 4.89
CA SER A 468 5.16 6.84 4.71
C SER A 468 5.04 7.33 3.28
N VAL A 469 5.17 8.64 3.08
CA VAL A 469 5.39 9.22 1.75
C VAL A 469 6.88 9.04 1.45
N GLY A 470 7.19 8.47 0.29
CA GLY A 470 8.57 8.30 -0.18
C GLY A 470 9.19 9.63 -0.62
#